data_6dd8aab7b3854faeeb724dadaa56ce0c
#
_entry.id   6dd8aab7b3854faeeb724dadaa56ce0c
#
_cell.length_a   1.000
_cell.length_b   1.000
_cell.length_c   1.000
_cell.angle_alpha   90.00
_cell.angle_beta   90.00
_cell.angle_gamma   90.00
#
_symmetry.space_group_name_H-M   'P 1'
#
loop_
_entity.id
_entity.type
_entity.pdbx_description
1 polymer ?
#
loop_
_entity_poly.entity_id
_entity_poly.type
_entity_poly.pdbx_seq_one_letter_code
_entity_poly.pdbx_strand_id
1 'polypeptide(L)'
;MRSFWMKMLWLVSFMVSGVPLAMGATIAGTVKGPGGAPFEGAFVEAQNTTTNIMTDVLSQADGSYEVPNLPAGAYRVTIRATGYRATPRNETLQTADQNVKCDFSLEKGTVHWSDISAWQAGRLLPDSPGKTAFFASCFGCHSYQNRMANRQLNYQGWLGMVNYMRLDVAASGEAPNGKGLPPRIGDQRAGLIATYLTQIFGANPTIPASPADLPGYQATVTKFGSQAMNIVYVVYPLEGSPYQVPFQMYPPTIQKGFYADGYVWTADFGNGNRVIRINPVTGKNTTYTVPTIIKNSTYPCKAETIHAIEVGPYGNAWFAEQGCNRIGTVNLKTGKVTQYQEPYDAKAQFIPGGYKHDAHPMLVNGKLYVFSSGDPPDRLDPATGKFTLIPGMGNINTYDVYGDPVNGKLWFTDLYNDAPLYEVDPKTLKVVLEYHPKVDPQAFRSHRIAISKKGIVWLTCRGPFGADTIRICSLNPKTKAFHQYTPLGPDKRDYAIALDGSGNVWYSMTFADEVQRLDPKTGQMLQYPFPDAGITIRKFWTDAKGRIWWASNSNADVGYFYLAGGKMRAAK
;
A
#
# COMPACT_ATOMS: atom_id res chain seq x y z
N MET A 1 -4.10 57.71 63.01
CA MET A 1 -2.93 57.50 62.14
C MET A 1 -3.23 56.39 61.17
N ARG A 2 -3.61 56.77 59.92
CA ARG A 2 -3.99 55.81 58.85
C ARG A 2 -2.81 55.68 57.94
N SER A 3 -2.23 54.47 57.80
CA SER A 3 -1.16 54.18 56.87
C SER A 3 -1.77 53.67 55.56
N PHE A 4 -1.44 54.36 54.48
CA PHE A 4 -1.80 54.07 53.08
C PHE A 4 -0.82 53.01 52.56
N TRP A 5 -1.31 51.82 52.13
CA TRP A 5 -0.57 50.87 51.35
C TRP A 5 -0.94 51.00 49.87
N MET A 6 -0.04 51.49 49.07
CA MET A 6 -0.15 51.61 47.62
C MET A 6 0.24 50.25 46.98
N LYS A 7 -0.72 49.56 46.40
CA LYS A 7 -0.47 48.35 45.62
C LYS A 7 -0.02 48.74 44.21
N MET A 8 1.26 48.47 43.94
CA MET A 8 1.85 48.59 42.60
C MET A 8 1.47 47.37 41.79
N LEU A 9 0.56 47.48 40.78
CA LEU A 9 0.23 46.47 39.79
C LEU A 9 1.37 46.45 38.75
N TRP A 10 2.14 45.35 38.72
CA TRP A 10 2.99 45.04 37.57
C TRP A 10 2.15 44.40 36.47
N LEU A 11 1.95 45.12 35.37
CA LEU A 11 1.46 44.55 34.11
C LEU A 11 2.63 43.78 33.49
N VAL A 12 2.60 42.45 33.59
CA VAL A 12 3.46 41.57 32.78
C VAL A 12 2.77 41.41 31.42
N SER A 13 3.30 42.16 30.45
CA SER A 13 2.93 42.00 29.06
C SER A 13 3.50 40.68 28.54
N PHE A 14 2.73 39.63 28.46
CA PHE A 14 3.09 38.43 27.73
C PHE A 14 3.12 38.76 26.23
N MET A 15 4.31 39.04 25.69
CA MET A 15 4.52 38.93 24.26
C MET A 15 4.40 37.45 23.89
N VAL A 16 3.25 37.07 23.36
CA VAL A 16 3.13 35.81 22.61
C VAL A 16 3.97 36.01 21.34
N SER A 17 5.24 35.63 21.41
CA SER A 17 6.04 35.42 20.24
C SER A 17 5.41 34.27 19.46
N GLY A 18 4.58 34.59 18.46
CA GLY A 18 4.14 33.64 17.48
C GLY A 18 5.40 33.03 16.84
N VAL A 19 5.71 31.79 17.16
CA VAL A 19 6.70 31.02 16.41
C VAL A 19 6.16 30.98 14.98
N PRO A 20 6.82 31.58 13.99
CA PRO A 20 6.41 31.45 12.62
C PRO A 20 6.43 29.95 12.31
N LEU A 21 5.31 29.41 11.86
CA LEU A 21 5.29 28.12 11.20
C LEU A 21 6.38 28.20 10.13
N ALA A 22 7.45 27.43 10.28
CA ALA A 22 8.48 27.36 9.26
C ALA A 22 7.78 26.90 7.97
N MET A 23 7.48 27.84 7.09
CA MET A 23 7.02 27.56 5.74
C MET A 23 8.24 26.98 5.03
N GLY A 24 8.14 25.71 4.61
CA GLY A 24 9.19 25.11 3.79
C GLY A 24 9.30 25.85 2.46
N ALA A 25 10.46 25.76 1.81
CA ALA A 25 10.64 26.34 0.48
C ALA A 25 9.65 25.73 -0.52
N THR A 26 9.37 26.46 -1.58
CA THR A 26 8.35 26.11 -2.56
C THR A 26 8.90 26.24 -3.98
N ILE A 27 8.60 25.27 -4.85
CA ILE A 27 8.73 25.40 -6.30
C ILE A 27 7.32 25.54 -6.86
N ALA A 28 7.03 26.66 -7.53
CA ALA A 28 5.72 26.95 -8.08
C ALA A 28 5.82 27.44 -9.52
N GLY A 29 4.73 27.32 -10.27
CA GLY A 29 4.72 27.80 -11.66
C GLY A 29 3.43 27.45 -12.37
N THR A 30 3.52 27.41 -13.70
CA THR A 30 2.40 27.06 -14.57
C THR A 30 2.77 25.94 -15.52
N VAL A 31 1.81 25.05 -15.80
CA VAL A 31 1.89 24.05 -16.87
C VAL A 31 0.95 24.47 -17.99
N LYS A 32 1.49 24.62 -19.19
CA LYS A 32 0.74 24.97 -20.40
C LYS A 32 0.77 23.81 -21.38
N GLY A 33 -0.39 23.49 -21.94
CA GLY A 33 -0.52 22.51 -23.02
C GLY A 33 -0.07 23.03 -24.37
N PRO A 34 -0.14 22.22 -25.43
CA PRO A 34 0.09 22.66 -26.80
C PRO A 34 -0.79 23.87 -27.15
N GLY A 35 -0.19 24.89 -27.76
CA GLY A 35 -0.89 26.16 -28.08
C GLY A 35 -0.96 27.15 -26.91
N GLY A 36 -0.35 26.85 -25.75
CA GLY A 36 -0.21 27.79 -24.63
C GLY A 36 -1.41 27.84 -23.66
N ALA A 37 -2.44 27.02 -23.87
CA ALA A 37 -3.57 26.93 -22.95
C ALA A 37 -3.16 26.31 -21.59
N PRO A 38 -3.79 26.68 -20.48
CA PRO A 38 -3.59 26.01 -19.20
C PRO A 38 -3.80 24.50 -19.33
N PHE A 39 -2.98 23.74 -18.61
CA PHE A 39 -3.10 22.28 -18.57
C PHE A 39 -3.39 21.81 -17.15
N GLU A 40 -4.58 21.22 -16.92
CA GLU A 40 -5.01 20.65 -15.65
C GLU A 40 -4.57 19.20 -15.53
N GLY A 41 -4.15 18.77 -14.33
CA GLY A 41 -3.92 17.37 -13.98
C GLY A 41 -2.57 16.81 -14.45
N ALA A 42 -1.61 17.65 -14.85
CA ALA A 42 -0.24 17.19 -15.01
C ALA A 42 0.41 17.01 -13.64
N PHE A 43 1.06 15.89 -13.39
CA PHE A 43 1.94 15.74 -12.24
C PHE A 43 3.22 16.56 -12.45
N VAL A 44 3.54 17.36 -11.47
CA VAL A 44 4.83 18.05 -11.34
C VAL A 44 5.62 17.35 -10.25
N GLU A 45 6.71 16.73 -10.62
CA GLU A 45 7.55 15.88 -9.78
C GLU A 45 8.85 16.63 -9.45
N ALA A 46 9.04 17.01 -8.18
CA ALA A 46 10.26 17.66 -7.71
C ALA A 46 11.12 16.66 -6.94
N GLN A 47 12.15 16.13 -7.59
CA GLN A 47 13.10 15.20 -6.99
C GLN A 47 14.31 15.92 -6.42
N ASN A 48 14.55 15.79 -5.13
CA ASN A 48 15.81 16.25 -4.51
C ASN A 48 16.97 15.36 -4.98
N THR A 49 17.97 15.95 -5.62
CA THR A 49 19.07 15.19 -6.25
C THR A 49 20.06 14.58 -5.27
N THR A 50 20.01 14.98 -3.98
CA THR A 50 20.87 14.44 -2.93
C THR A 50 20.20 13.29 -2.17
N THR A 51 18.91 13.45 -1.84
CA THR A 51 18.15 12.47 -1.03
C THR A 51 17.33 11.52 -1.87
N ASN A 52 17.16 11.79 -3.17
CA ASN A 52 16.25 11.11 -4.10
C ASN A 52 14.75 11.18 -3.70
N ILE A 53 14.41 11.85 -2.61
CA ILE A 53 13.01 12.02 -2.21
C ILE A 53 12.30 12.90 -3.25
N MET A 54 11.14 12.44 -3.73
CA MET A 54 10.27 13.17 -4.66
C MET A 54 9.07 13.76 -3.92
N THR A 55 8.63 14.91 -4.38
CA THR A 55 7.34 15.50 -4.00
C THR A 55 6.57 15.81 -5.26
N ASP A 56 5.35 15.24 -5.36
CA ASP A 56 4.53 15.30 -6.56
C ASP A 56 3.23 16.02 -6.25
N VAL A 57 2.87 16.95 -7.11
CA VAL A 57 1.62 17.72 -7.07
C VAL A 57 0.97 17.74 -8.45
N LEU A 58 -0.28 18.12 -8.52
CA LEU A 58 -1.02 18.27 -9.77
C LEU A 58 -1.19 19.74 -10.15
N SER A 59 -1.12 20.03 -11.45
CA SER A 59 -1.50 21.34 -11.96
C SER A 59 -3.01 21.55 -11.87
N GLN A 60 -3.42 22.74 -11.48
CA GLN A 60 -4.81 23.18 -11.29
C GLN A 60 -5.47 23.49 -12.66
N ALA A 61 -6.76 23.81 -12.65
CA ALA A 61 -7.53 24.14 -13.85
C ALA A 61 -6.98 25.36 -14.63
N ASP A 62 -6.34 26.29 -13.95
CA ASP A 62 -5.64 27.43 -14.55
C ASP A 62 -4.19 27.13 -14.96
N GLY A 63 -3.76 25.87 -14.82
CA GLY A 63 -2.42 25.38 -15.06
C GLY A 63 -1.43 25.69 -13.94
N SER A 64 -1.81 26.41 -12.89
CA SER A 64 -0.91 26.71 -11.77
C SER A 64 -0.60 25.46 -10.94
N TYR A 65 0.56 25.44 -10.32
CA TYR A 65 0.95 24.39 -9.37
C TYR A 65 1.87 24.95 -8.28
N GLU A 66 1.91 24.26 -7.16
CA GLU A 66 2.81 24.56 -6.05
C GLU A 66 3.29 23.26 -5.40
N VAL A 67 4.61 23.03 -5.38
CA VAL A 67 5.27 21.93 -4.66
C VAL A 67 5.74 22.48 -3.31
N PRO A 68 5.02 22.22 -2.21
CA PRO A 68 5.25 22.88 -0.94
C PRO A 68 6.23 22.11 -0.05
N ASN A 69 6.72 22.78 1.00
CA ASN A 69 7.48 22.20 2.11
C ASN A 69 8.77 21.48 1.69
N LEU A 70 9.45 21.99 0.68
CA LEU A 70 10.70 21.44 0.21
C LEU A 70 11.87 21.85 1.11
N PRO A 71 12.77 20.94 1.50
CA PRO A 71 14.06 21.30 2.09
C PRO A 71 14.92 22.13 1.13
N ALA A 72 15.85 22.93 1.65
CA ALA A 72 16.90 23.53 0.81
C ALA A 72 17.71 22.42 0.11
N GLY A 73 18.09 22.67 -1.15
CA GLY A 73 18.82 21.69 -1.96
C GLY A 73 18.64 21.89 -3.46
N ALA A 74 19.29 21.02 -4.24
CA ALA A 74 19.11 20.96 -5.69
C ALA A 74 17.99 19.98 -6.05
N TYR A 75 17.18 20.38 -7.01
CA TYR A 75 16.01 19.63 -7.47
C TYR A 75 16.03 19.45 -8.98
N ARG A 76 15.67 18.26 -9.43
CA ARG A 76 15.26 17.99 -10.80
C ARG A 76 13.74 18.01 -10.84
N VAL A 77 13.16 18.93 -11.62
CA VAL A 77 11.71 19.05 -11.76
C VAL A 77 11.28 18.50 -13.10
N THR A 78 10.37 17.54 -13.09
CA THR A 78 9.83 16.85 -14.27
C THR A 78 8.31 16.95 -14.33
N ILE A 79 7.77 16.75 -15.51
CA ILE A 79 6.32 16.68 -15.72
C ILE A 79 5.96 15.27 -16.19
N ARG A 80 4.91 14.72 -15.59
CA ARG A 80 4.27 13.51 -16.07
C ARG A 80 2.80 13.78 -16.41
N ALA A 81 2.50 13.67 -17.69
CA ALA A 81 1.15 13.80 -18.23
C ALA A 81 1.00 12.82 -19.40
N THR A 82 0.05 11.89 -19.31
CA THR A 82 -0.13 10.83 -20.31
C THR A 82 -0.36 11.40 -21.71
N GLY A 83 0.48 11.01 -22.66
CA GLY A 83 0.44 11.53 -24.04
C GLY A 83 1.10 12.90 -24.24
N TYR A 84 1.83 13.41 -23.24
CA TYR A 84 2.57 14.66 -23.33
C TYR A 84 3.97 14.51 -22.77
N ARG A 85 4.85 15.44 -23.13
CA ARG A 85 6.22 15.52 -22.63
C ARG A 85 6.62 16.97 -22.38
N ALA A 86 7.56 17.19 -21.46
CA ALA A 86 8.21 18.48 -21.23
C ALA A 86 9.70 18.26 -20.98
N THR A 87 10.51 19.29 -21.25
CA THR A 87 11.94 19.27 -20.90
C THR A 87 12.09 19.41 -19.37
N PRO A 88 12.81 18.50 -18.70
CA PRO A 88 13.12 18.66 -17.28
C PRO A 88 13.82 19.98 -16.95
N ARG A 89 13.60 20.48 -15.74
CA ARG A 89 14.25 21.67 -15.20
C ARG A 89 15.08 21.31 -13.97
N ASN A 90 16.17 22.03 -13.77
CA ASN A 90 16.97 21.93 -12.56
C ASN A 90 16.83 23.23 -11.79
N GLU A 91 16.39 23.15 -10.54
CA GLU A 91 16.16 24.28 -9.67
C GLU A 91 16.96 24.11 -8.37
N THR A 92 17.31 25.23 -7.74
CA THR A 92 18.05 25.19 -6.47
C THR A 92 17.35 26.07 -5.44
N LEU A 93 17.00 25.48 -4.32
CA LEU A 93 16.47 26.17 -3.14
C LEU A 93 17.62 26.46 -2.17
N GLN A 94 17.98 27.72 -2.03
CA GLN A 94 19.10 28.15 -1.18
C GLN A 94 18.73 28.12 0.31
N THR A 95 17.47 28.48 0.62
CA THR A 95 16.95 28.57 1.99
C THR A 95 15.61 27.84 2.10
N ALA A 96 15.22 27.51 3.33
CA ALA A 96 13.99 26.76 3.61
C ALA A 96 12.68 27.58 3.45
N ASP A 97 12.77 28.86 3.11
CA ASP A 97 11.64 29.80 2.90
C ASP A 97 11.62 30.39 1.48
N GLN A 98 12.50 29.92 0.61
CA GLN A 98 12.62 30.42 -0.76
C GLN A 98 11.47 29.92 -1.63
N ASN A 99 10.95 30.83 -2.48
CA ASN A 99 10.03 30.49 -3.55
C ASN A 99 10.74 30.61 -4.90
N VAL A 100 10.73 29.53 -5.68
CA VAL A 100 11.32 29.48 -7.02
C VAL A 100 10.21 29.27 -8.04
N LYS A 101 10.26 30.08 -9.12
CA LYS A 101 9.32 29.94 -10.23
C LYS A 101 9.86 28.99 -11.29
N CYS A 102 9.06 27.99 -11.67
CA CYS A 102 9.41 26.97 -12.65
C CYS A 102 8.22 26.70 -13.58
N ASP A 103 8.22 27.24 -14.79
CA ASP A 103 7.13 27.09 -15.76
C ASP A 103 7.44 25.99 -16.79
N PHE A 104 6.39 25.28 -17.23
CA PHE A 104 6.48 24.22 -18.24
C PHE A 104 5.54 24.46 -19.42
N SER A 105 6.01 24.07 -20.60
CA SER A 105 5.19 23.94 -21.79
C SER A 105 5.24 22.50 -22.28
N LEU A 106 4.06 21.91 -22.48
CA LEU A 106 3.92 20.54 -22.91
C LEU A 106 3.90 20.45 -24.43
N GLU A 107 4.56 19.44 -24.94
CA GLU A 107 4.47 18.99 -26.32
C GLU A 107 3.68 17.67 -26.37
N LYS A 108 2.99 17.42 -27.49
CA LYS A 108 2.36 16.11 -27.71
C LYS A 108 3.42 15.01 -27.74
N GLY A 109 3.15 13.92 -27.06
CA GLY A 109 3.92 12.69 -27.03
C GLY A 109 3.05 11.50 -27.44
N THR A 110 3.64 10.31 -27.45
CA THR A 110 2.93 9.05 -27.66
C THR A 110 2.44 8.51 -26.33
N VAL A 111 1.23 7.99 -26.28
CA VAL A 111 0.74 7.19 -25.16
C VAL A 111 1.24 5.76 -25.34
N HIS A 112 1.93 5.21 -24.35
CA HIS A 112 2.39 3.84 -24.36
C HIS A 112 1.44 2.95 -23.54
N TRP A 113 1.44 1.65 -23.83
CA TRP A 113 0.65 0.70 -23.03
C TRP A 113 1.08 0.67 -21.55
N SER A 114 2.34 1.01 -21.25
CA SER A 114 2.83 1.17 -19.88
C SER A 114 2.32 2.41 -19.14
N ASP A 115 1.76 3.38 -19.86
CA ASP A 115 1.32 4.66 -19.28
C ASP A 115 -0.13 4.63 -18.79
N ILE A 116 -0.88 3.58 -19.15
CA ILE A 116 -2.30 3.45 -18.83
C ILE A 116 -2.53 2.38 -17.75
N SER A 117 -3.58 2.59 -16.97
CA SER A 117 -3.93 1.67 -15.88
C SER A 117 -4.35 0.28 -16.38
N ALA A 118 -4.27 -0.73 -15.52
CA ALA A 118 -4.75 -2.07 -15.84
C ALA A 118 -6.25 -2.08 -16.15
N TRP A 119 -7.03 -1.20 -15.54
CA TRP A 119 -8.45 -1.02 -15.82
C TRP A 119 -8.68 -0.51 -17.25
N GLN A 120 -7.91 0.50 -17.70
CA GLN A 120 -7.99 0.98 -19.08
C GLN A 120 -7.57 -0.11 -20.06
N ALA A 121 -6.44 -0.76 -19.82
CA ALA A 121 -5.96 -1.85 -20.66
C ALA A 121 -6.99 -2.99 -20.76
N GLY A 122 -7.64 -3.34 -19.66
CA GLY A 122 -8.68 -4.36 -19.66
C GLY A 122 -9.88 -4.05 -20.58
N ARG A 123 -10.15 -2.76 -20.83
CA ARG A 123 -11.22 -2.32 -21.72
C ARG A 123 -10.79 -2.19 -23.18
N LEU A 124 -9.52 -1.99 -23.42
CA LEU A 124 -8.96 -1.74 -24.75
C LEU A 124 -8.34 -2.98 -25.39
N LEU A 125 -7.80 -3.88 -24.60
CA LEU A 125 -7.19 -5.12 -25.08
C LEU A 125 -8.24 -6.06 -25.66
N PRO A 126 -7.93 -6.80 -26.76
CA PRO A 126 -8.87 -7.67 -27.45
C PRO A 126 -9.36 -8.81 -26.54
N ASP A 127 -10.67 -9.08 -26.62
CA ASP A 127 -11.30 -10.14 -25.86
C ASP A 127 -10.91 -11.53 -26.38
N SER A 128 -10.59 -12.42 -25.45
CA SER A 128 -10.25 -13.81 -25.72
C SER A 128 -10.25 -14.64 -24.43
N PRO A 129 -10.29 -15.98 -24.52
CA PRO A 129 -10.04 -16.84 -23.35
C PRO A 129 -8.69 -16.56 -22.68
N GLY A 130 -7.67 -16.17 -23.46
CA GLY A 130 -6.36 -15.77 -22.95
C GLY A 130 -6.41 -14.49 -22.13
N LYS A 131 -7.19 -13.47 -22.54
CA LYS A 131 -7.41 -12.25 -21.76
C LYS A 131 -8.06 -12.59 -20.40
N THR A 132 -9.13 -13.38 -20.42
CA THR A 132 -9.81 -13.79 -19.19
C THR A 132 -8.86 -14.53 -18.25
N ALA A 133 -8.08 -15.48 -18.77
CA ALA A 133 -7.09 -16.21 -18.01
C ALA A 133 -6.00 -15.28 -17.44
N PHE A 134 -5.50 -14.32 -18.22
CA PHE A 134 -4.50 -13.35 -17.85
C PHE A 134 -4.97 -12.44 -16.71
N PHE A 135 -6.12 -11.77 -16.88
CA PHE A 135 -6.65 -10.87 -15.85
C PHE A 135 -7.05 -11.60 -14.57
N ALA A 136 -7.63 -12.80 -14.65
CA ALA A 136 -7.99 -13.58 -13.49
C ALA A 136 -6.78 -14.13 -12.71
N SER A 137 -5.65 -14.37 -13.38
CA SER A 137 -4.50 -15.05 -12.76
C SER A 137 -3.36 -14.12 -12.38
N CYS A 138 -3.04 -13.11 -13.19
CA CYS A 138 -1.81 -12.33 -13.02
C CYS A 138 -1.99 -11.08 -12.16
N PHE A 139 -3.15 -10.43 -12.23
CA PHE A 139 -3.41 -9.17 -11.53
C PHE A 139 -3.71 -9.32 -10.03
N GLY A 140 -3.65 -10.52 -9.51
CA GLY A 140 -3.74 -10.76 -8.06
C GLY A 140 -2.54 -10.21 -7.29
N CYS A 141 -1.36 -10.12 -7.91
CA CYS A 141 -0.09 -9.82 -7.24
C CYS A 141 0.54 -8.49 -7.67
N HIS A 142 0.55 -8.15 -8.93
CA HIS A 142 1.12 -6.93 -9.48
C HIS A 142 0.43 -6.52 -10.78
N SER A 143 0.66 -5.30 -11.24
CA SER A 143 0.15 -4.83 -12.52
C SER A 143 1.07 -5.22 -13.70
N TYR A 144 0.70 -4.86 -14.94
CA TYR A 144 1.39 -5.32 -16.15
C TYR A 144 2.43 -4.32 -16.69
N GLN A 145 2.30 -3.03 -16.38
CA GLN A 145 3.00 -1.95 -17.05
C GLN A 145 4.52 -2.15 -17.07
N ASN A 146 5.14 -2.15 -15.91
CA ASN A 146 6.61 -2.25 -15.81
C ASN A 146 7.15 -3.65 -16.11
N ARG A 147 6.30 -4.67 -16.04
CA ARG A 147 6.75 -6.08 -16.08
C ARG A 147 6.46 -6.76 -17.38
N MET A 148 5.50 -6.28 -18.17
CA MET A 148 5.01 -6.98 -19.35
C MET A 148 4.98 -6.10 -20.61
N ALA A 149 4.42 -4.89 -20.55
CA ALA A 149 4.10 -4.07 -21.71
C ALA A 149 5.30 -3.78 -22.66
N ASN A 150 6.53 -3.80 -22.16
CA ASN A 150 7.72 -3.45 -22.93
C ASN A 150 8.68 -4.65 -23.18
N ARG A 151 8.24 -5.91 -22.93
CA ARG A 151 9.18 -7.05 -22.96
C ARG A 151 9.34 -7.74 -24.30
N GLN A 152 8.42 -7.64 -25.21
CA GLN A 152 8.46 -8.21 -26.58
C GLN A 152 8.94 -9.67 -26.66
N LEU A 153 8.53 -10.53 -25.72
CA LEU A 153 8.95 -11.92 -25.68
C LEU A 153 8.16 -12.77 -26.69
N ASN A 154 8.78 -13.82 -27.20
CA ASN A 154 8.08 -14.85 -27.96
C ASN A 154 7.26 -15.77 -27.03
N TYR A 155 6.53 -16.73 -27.58
CA TYR A 155 5.71 -17.67 -26.82
C TYR A 155 6.50 -18.42 -25.74
N GLN A 156 7.69 -18.93 -26.08
CA GLN A 156 8.50 -19.67 -25.11
C GLN A 156 9.01 -18.76 -23.97
N GLY A 157 9.39 -17.54 -24.30
CA GLY A 157 9.74 -16.53 -23.29
C GLY A 157 8.59 -16.20 -22.36
N TRP A 158 7.38 -15.97 -22.89
CA TRP A 158 6.18 -15.73 -22.09
C TRP A 158 5.78 -16.95 -21.26
N LEU A 159 5.84 -18.15 -21.83
CA LEU A 159 5.53 -19.38 -21.11
C LEU A 159 6.53 -19.62 -19.96
N GLY A 160 7.82 -19.32 -20.18
CA GLY A 160 8.84 -19.35 -19.15
C GLY A 160 8.53 -18.40 -17.99
N MET A 161 8.11 -17.16 -18.29
CA MET A 161 7.71 -16.18 -17.27
C MET A 161 6.45 -16.62 -16.50
N VAL A 162 5.44 -17.16 -17.19
CA VAL A 162 4.22 -17.67 -16.54
C VAL A 162 4.56 -18.88 -15.67
N ASN A 163 5.45 -19.78 -16.12
CA ASN A 163 5.91 -20.91 -15.32
C ASN A 163 6.67 -20.46 -14.08
N TYR A 164 7.59 -19.51 -14.21
CA TYR A 164 8.28 -18.92 -13.07
C TYR A 164 7.29 -18.36 -12.05
N MET A 165 6.28 -17.58 -12.48
CA MET A 165 5.28 -17.02 -11.57
C MET A 165 4.43 -18.09 -10.89
N ARG A 166 3.99 -19.15 -11.60
CA ARG A 166 3.12 -20.17 -11.05
C ARG A 166 3.83 -21.26 -10.26
N LEU A 167 5.09 -21.56 -10.55
CA LEU A 167 5.82 -22.68 -9.96
C LEU A 167 6.83 -22.23 -8.90
N ASP A 168 7.46 -21.05 -9.07
CA ASP A 168 8.50 -20.58 -8.16
C ASP A 168 8.01 -19.49 -7.22
N VAL A 169 7.23 -18.51 -7.70
CA VAL A 169 6.74 -17.39 -6.89
C VAL A 169 5.45 -17.72 -6.17
N ALA A 170 4.46 -18.28 -6.88
CA ALA A 170 3.16 -18.63 -6.28
C ALA A 170 3.16 -19.98 -5.55
N ALA A 171 4.14 -20.83 -5.83
CA ALA A 171 4.34 -22.13 -5.17
C ALA A 171 5.20 -22.03 -3.90
N SER A 172 5.46 -20.83 -3.39
CA SER A 172 6.12 -20.63 -2.10
C SER A 172 5.38 -21.27 -0.91
N GLY A 173 4.27 -21.97 -1.18
CA GLY A 173 3.49 -22.78 -0.26
C GLY A 173 3.45 -24.25 -0.65
N GLU A 174 4.54 -24.88 -1.07
CA GLU A 174 4.58 -26.32 -1.19
C GLU A 174 4.34 -26.99 0.17
N ALA A 175 3.41 -27.95 0.18
CA ALA A 175 3.22 -28.78 1.35
C ALA A 175 4.54 -29.45 1.74
N PRO A 176 4.88 -29.53 3.03
CA PRO A 176 6.11 -30.13 3.52
C PRO A 176 6.29 -31.63 3.17
N ASN A 177 5.23 -32.28 2.70
CA ASN A 177 5.27 -33.69 2.28
C ASN A 177 5.79 -33.88 0.83
N GLY A 178 6.28 -32.84 0.17
CA GLY A 178 6.75 -32.90 -1.22
C GLY A 178 5.65 -33.12 -2.26
N LYS A 179 4.41 -33.22 -1.86
CA LYS A 179 3.24 -33.25 -2.74
C LYS A 179 2.78 -31.82 -2.92
N GLY A 180 3.39 -31.11 -3.88
CA GLY A 180 2.96 -29.74 -4.23
C GLY A 180 1.47 -29.67 -4.46
N LEU A 181 0.86 -28.57 -4.03
CA LEU A 181 -0.46 -28.23 -4.53
C LEU A 181 -0.36 -28.12 -6.06
N PRO A 182 -1.40 -28.58 -6.78
CA PRO A 182 -1.48 -28.27 -8.19
C PRO A 182 -1.38 -26.75 -8.32
N PRO A 183 -0.52 -26.27 -9.23
CA PRO A 183 -0.34 -24.83 -9.42
C PRO A 183 -1.71 -24.18 -9.64
N ARG A 184 -1.97 -23.04 -8.98
CA ARG A 184 -3.22 -22.28 -9.15
C ARG A 184 -3.55 -21.99 -10.61
N ILE A 185 -2.52 -22.00 -11.45
CA ILE A 185 -2.58 -21.88 -12.90
C ILE A 185 -2.11 -23.21 -13.49
N GLY A 186 -3.04 -24.05 -13.96
CA GLY A 186 -2.73 -25.31 -14.67
C GLY A 186 -2.08 -25.03 -16.03
N ASP A 187 -1.49 -26.07 -16.63
CA ASP A 187 -0.73 -25.97 -17.89
C ASP A 187 -1.53 -25.37 -19.04
N GLN A 188 -2.79 -25.79 -19.20
CA GLN A 188 -3.69 -25.26 -20.24
C GLN A 188 -3.87 -23.73 -20.07
N ARG A 189 -4.12 -23.27 -18.85
CA ARG A 189 -4.28 -21.83 -18.58
C ARG A 189 -2.98 -21.07 -18.78
N ALA A 190 -1.84 -21.65 -18.38
CA ALA A 190 -0.52 -21.07 -18.64
C ALA A 190 -0.25 -20.89 -20.13
N GLY A 191 -0.58 -21.89 -20.96
CA GLY A 191 -0.48 -21.81 -22.40
C GLY A 191 -1.40 -20.72 -23.01
N LEU A 192 -2.64 -20.60 -22.55
CA LEU A 192 -3.55 -19.54 -22.98
C LEU A 192 -2.99 -18.14 -22.66
N ILE A 193 -2.45 -17.95 -21.46
CA ILE A 193 -1.83 -16.68 -21.05
C ILE A 193 -0.61 -16.37 -21.91
N ALA A 194 0.29 -17.32 -22.10
CA ALA A 194 1.51 -17.14 -22.91
C ALA A 194 1.16 -16.80 -24.37
N THR A 195 0.19 -17.48 -24.96
CA THR A 195 -0.30 -17.18 -26.31
C THR A 195 -0.85 -15.74 -26.38
N TYR A 196 -1.68 -15.37 -25.43
CA TYR A 196 -2.26 -14.03 -25.39
C TYR A 196 -1.20 -12.94 -25.24
N LEU A 197 -0.26 -13.11 -24.30
CA LEU A 197 0.84 -12.16 -24.11
C LEU A 197 1.74 -12.04 -25.35
N THR A 198 1.94 -13.14 -26.08
CA THR A 198 2.66 -13.11 -27.37
C THR A 198 1.91 -12.27 -28.41
N GLN A 199 0.58 -12.37 -28.46
CA GLN A 199 -0.26 -11.61 -29.38
C GLN A 199 -0.27 -10.11 -29.08
N ILE A 200 -0.32 -9.73 -27.80
CA ILE A 200 -0.46 -8.32 -27.42
C ILE A 200 0.89 -7.61 -27.14
N PHE A 201 1.87 -8.32 -26.60
CA PHE A 201 3.18 -7.76 -26.18
C PHE A 201 4.38 -8.55 -26.72
N GLY A 202 4.20 -9.33 -27.78
CA GLY A 202 5.30 -10.01 -28.47
C GLY A 202 6.06 -9.09 -29.43
N ALA A 203 7.00 -9.68 -30.19
CA ALA A 203 7.79 -8.93 -31.18
C ALA A 203 6.93 -8.36 -32.34
N ASN A 204 5.81 -9.03 -32.66
CA ASN A 204 4.87 -8.60 -33.69
C ASN A 204 3.45 -8.53 -33.10
N PRO A 205 3.14 -7.50 -32.30
CA PRO A 205 1.88 -7.41 -31.60
C PRO A 205 0.72 -7.18 -32.57
N THR A 206 -0.45 -7.73 -32.24
CA THR A 206 -1.69 -7.51 -33.01
C THR A 206 -2.44 -6.24 -32.62
N ILE A 207 -1.98 -5.58 -31.57
CA ILE A 207 -2.52 -4.31 -31.08
C ILE A 207 -1.68 -3.14 -31.58
N PRO A 208 -2.25 -1.93 -31.73
CA PRO A 208 -1.47 -0.75 -32.12
C PRO A 208 -0.39 -0.42 -31.08
N ALA A 209 0.67 0.23 -31.53
CA ALA A 209 1.78 0.68 -30.66
C ALA A 209 1.31 1.65 -29.57
N SER A 210 0.31 2.47 -29.87
CA SER A 210 -0.31 3.38 -28.92
C SER A 210 -1.75 2.95 -28.63
N PRO A 211 -2.16 2.78 -27.37
CA PRO A 211 -3.55 2.53 -27.03
C PRO A 211 -4.47 3.71 -27.40
N ALA A 212 -3.91 4.91 -27.55
CA ALA A 212 -4.68 6.10 -27.97
C ALA A 212 -5.19 6.02 -29.41
N ASP A 213 -4.64 5.12 -30.23
CA ASP A 213 -5.10 4.88 -31.59
C ASP A 213 -6.33 3.97 -31.64
N LEU A 214 -6.74 3.39 -30.52
CA LEU A 214 -7.89 2.51 -30.44
C LEU A 214 -9.21 3.29 -30.32
N PRO A 215 -10.26 2.87 -31.05
CA PRO A 215 -11.61 3.36 -30.81
C PRO A 215 -12.00 3.12 -29.35
N GLY A 216 -12.54 4.13 -28.68
CA GLY A 216 -12.96 4.04 -27.28
C GLY A 216 -11.89 4.40 -26.24
N TYR A 217 -10.63 4.66 -26.62
CA TYR A 217 -9.59 5.09 -25.67
C TYR A 217 -10.07 6.26 -24.79
N GLN A 218 -10.64 7.29 -25.38
CA GLN A 218 -11.11 8.47 -24.65
C GLN A 218 -12.20 8.15 -23.60
N ALA A 219 -13.01 7.11 -23.83
CA ALA A 219 -14.02 6.66 -22.87
C ALA A 219 -13.41 5.93 -21.66
N THR A 220 -12.16 5.51 -21.74
CA THR A 220 -11.44 4.87 -20.62
C THR A 220 -10.64 5.85 -19.78
N VAL A 221 -10.46 7.09 -20.25
CA VAL A 221 -9.70 8.11 -19.50
C VAL A 221 -10.53 8.60 -18.32
N THR A 222 -10.05 8.35 -17.11
CA THR A 222 -10.69 8.87 -15.89
C THR A 222 -10.55 10.39 -15.82
N LYS A 223 -11.66 11.08 -15.65
CA LYS A 223 -11.69 12.53 -15.41
C LYS A 223 -11.76 12.78 -13.91
N PHE A 224 -10.75 13.40 -13.37
CA PHE A 224 -10.70 13.80 -11.97
C PHE A 224 -11.31 15.18 -11.79
N GLY A 225 -12.04 15.39 -10.69
CA GLY A 225 -12.57 16.71 -10.35
C GLY A 225 -11.48 17.64 -9.80
N SER A 226 -11.70 18.95 -9.85
CA SER A 226 -10.73 19.95 -9.38
C SER A 226 -10.28 19.76 -7.92
N GLN A 227 -11.12 19.16 -7.08
CA GLN A 227 -10.75 18.83 -5.70
C GLN A 227 -9.63 17.76 -5.61
N ALA A 228 -9.46 16.93 -6.65
CA ALA A 228 -8.41 15.94 -6.72
C ALA A 228 -7.02 16.57 -6.90
N MET A 229 -6.96 17.77 -7.48
CA MET A 229 -5.70 18.47 -7.74
C MET A 229 -4.99 18.93 -6.46
N ASN A 230 -5.63 18.87 -5.31
CA ASN A 230 -5.06 19.29 -4.02
C ASN A 230 -4.29 18.17 -3.30
N ILE A 231 -4.10 17.00 -3.91
CA ILE A 231 -3.32 15.93 -3.30
C ILE A 231 -1.82 16.16 -3.51
N VAL A 232 -1.05 15.89 -2.47
CA VAL A 232 0.42 15.94 -2.48
C VAL A 232 0.94 14.57 -2.14
N TYR A 233 1.84 14.06 -2.95
CA TYR A 233 2.57 12.81 -2.71
C TYR A 233 4.00 13.11 -2.32
N VAL A 234 4.56 12.32 -1.40
CA VAL A 234 5.99 12.30 -1.10
C VAL A 234 6.45 10.86 -1.24
N VAL A 235 7.43 10.64 -2.12
CA VAL A 235 7.87 9.32 -2.55
C VAL A 235 9.33 9.10 -2.19
N TYR A 236 9.63 7.93 -1.68
CA TYR A 236 10.96 7.42 -1.36
C TYR A 236 11.27 6.26 -2.30
N PRO A 237 11.96 6.48 -3.42
CA PRO A 237 12.41 5.39 -4.29
C PRO A 237 13.36 4.46 -3.55
N LEU A 238 13.15 3.16 -3.69
CA LEU A 238 14.06 2.18 -3.09
C LEU A 238 15.32 2.05 -3.94
N GLU A 239 16.48 2.16 -3.29
CA GLU A 239 17.77 1.96 -3.94
C GLU A 239 17.98 0.49 -4.30
N GLY A 240 18.54 0.23 -5.46
CA GLY A 240 18.96 -1.09 -5.90
C GLY A 240 18.20 -1.61 -7.13
N SER A 241 17.71 -2.82 -7.07
CA SER A 241 17.10 -3.47 -8.23
C SER A 241 15.69 -2.91 -8.54
N PRO A 242 15.35 -2.67 -9.81
CA PRO A 242 13.99 -2.38 -10.24
C PRO A 242 13.01 -3.55 -9.98
N TYR A 243 13.55 -4.68 -9.51
CA TYR A 243 12.78 -5.88 -9.14
C TYR A 243 12.47 -5.96 -7.65
N GLN A 244 12.77 -4.93 -6.86
CA GLN A 244 12.30 -4.84 -5.49
C GLN A 244 10.77 -4.75 -5.49
N VAL A 245 10.15 -5.48 -4.56
CA VAL A 245 8.70 -5.58 -4.46
C VAL A 245 8.29 -5.20 -3.03
N PRO A 246 8.32 -3.90 -2.67
CA PRO A 246 7.87 -3.45 -1.36
C PRO A 246 6.38 -3.77 -1.22
N PHE A 247 6.07 -4.77 -0.42
CA PHE A 247 4.71 -5.32 -0.35
C PHE A 247 3.84 -4.57 0.65
N GLN A 248 4.40 -4.34 1.84
CA GLN A 248 3.81 -3.51 2.86
C GLN A 248 4.88 -2.61 3.45
N MET A 249 4.45 -1.53 4.06
CA MET A 249 5.31 -0.58 4.74
C MET A 249 4.78 -0.24 6.12
N TYR A 250 5.64 0.34 6.96
CA TYR A 250 5.29 0.86 8.27
C TYR A 250 5.86 2.27 8.45
N PRO A 251 5.06 3.25 8.94
CA PRO A 251 5.45 4.66 8.95
C PRO A 251 6.42 5.01 10.07
N PRO A 252 7.17 6.13 9.94
CA PRO A 252 8.15 6.57 10.94
C PRO A 252 7.52 7.08 12.24
N THR A 253 6.27 7.50 12.19
CA THR A 253 5.43 7.87 13.33
C THR A 253 4.05 7.26 13.13
N ILE A 254 3.33 6.97 14.21
CA ILE A 254 2.04 6.32 14.10
C ILE A 254 1.07 6.82 15.17
N GLN A 255 -0.21 6.54 14.99
CA GLN A 255 -1.25 6.88 15.97
C GLN A 255 -1.03 6.17 17.32
N LYS A 256 -1.63 6.72 18.37
CA LYS A 256 -1.56 6.15 19.72
C LYS A 256 -2.04 4.69 19.73
N GLY A 257 -1.31 3.84 20.46
CA GLY A 257 -1.60 2.39 20.58
C GLY A 257 -0.66 1.51 19.75
N PHE A 258 0.15 2.11 18.88
CA PHE A 258 1.18 1.44 18.09
C PHE A 258 2.57 2.00 18.41
N TYR A 259 3.61 1.35 17.91
CA TYR A 259 5.00 1.71 18.13
C TYR A 259 5.64 2.16 16.82
N ALA A 260 6.56 3.12 16.90
CA ALA A 260 7.36 3.57 15.77
C ALA A 260 8.77 3.96 16.26
N ASP A 261 9.75 3.89 15.38
CA ASP A 261 11.15 4.18 15.70
C ASP A 261 11.73 5.42 14.96
N GLY A 262 10.89 6.17 14.27
CA GLY A 262 11.28 7.33 13.49
C GLY A 262 11.77 7.01 12.08
N TYR A 263 11.74 5.74 11.66
CA TYR A 263 12.12 5.29 10.32
C TYR A 263 10.94 4.65 9.59
N VAL A 264 11.00 4.69 8.27
CA VAL A 264 10.07 3.93 7.44
C VAL A 264 10.62 2.52 7.25
N TRP A 265 9.76 1.53 7.37
CA TRP A 265 10.11 0.15 7.13
C TRP A 265 9.30 -0.42 5.99
N THR A 266 9.89 -1.27 5.18
CA THR A 266 9.17 -2.03 4.15
C THR A 266 9.68 -3.46 4.05
N ALA A 267 8.74 -4.35 3.72
CA ALA A 267 9.00 -5.76 3.47
C ALA A 267 9.16 -5.99 1.96
N ASP A 268 10.21 -6.69 1.53
CA ASP A 268 10.41 -7.05 0.12
C ASP A 268 9.82 -8.45 -0.12
N PHE A 269 8.70 -8.49 -0.84
CA PHE A 269 8.00 -9.72 -1.20
C PHE A 269 8.65 -10.48 -2.37
N GLY A 270 9.57 -9.85 -3.08
CA GLY A 270 10.29 -10.48 -4.18
C GLY A 270 11.38 -11.45 -3.69
N ASN A 271 12.19 -11.93 -4.64
CA ASN A 271 13.31 -12.86 -4.35
C ASN A 271 14.46 -12.23 -3.54
N GLY A 272 14.24 -11.04 -2.98
CA GLY A 272 15.26 -10.30 -2.24
C GLY A 272 15.49 -10.79 -0.81
N ASN A 273 14.54 -11.49 -0.22
CA ASN A 273 14.61 -11.97 1.18
C ASN A 273 15.14 -10.90 2.14
N ARG A 274 14.52 -9.75 2.16
CA ARG A 274 15.01 -8.61 2.94
C ARG A 274 13.91 -7.73 3.47
N VAL A 275 14.21 -7.07 4.57
CA VAL A 275 13.48 -5.90 5.05
C VAL A 275 14.34 -4.67 4.89
N ILE A 276 13.73 -3.56 4.58
CA ILE A 276 14.40 -2.30 4.28
C ILE A 276 13.94 -1.23 5.25
N ARG A 277 14.88 -0.52 5.83
CA ARG A 277 14.69 0.62 6.72
C ARG A 277 15.12 1.88 6.00
N ILE A 278 14.26 2.89 5.93
CA ILE A 278 14.48 4.13 5.20
C ILE A 278 14.51 5.29 6.20
N ASN A 279 15.51 6.13 6.11
CA ASN A 279 15.55 7.39 6.85
C ASN A 279 14.63 8.39 6.16
N PRO A 280 13.54 8.88 6.81
CA PRO A 280 12.55 9.73 6.15
C PRO A 280 13.05 11.16 5.86
N VAL A 281 14.22 11.55 6.39
CA VAL A 281 14.83 12.86 6.15
C VAL A 281 15.86 12.81 5.01
N THR A 282 16.69 11.76 5.00
CA THR A 282 17.80 11.65 4.03
C THR A 282 17.52 10.72 2.86
N GLY A 283 16.41 9.99 2.86
CA GLY A 283 16.10 8.97 1.86
C GLY A 283 16.97 7.71 1.95
N LYS A 284 18.01 7.69 2.80
CA LYS A 284 18.98 6.60 2.88
C LYS A 284 18.34 5.28 3.31
N ASN A 285 18.58 4.24 2.54
CA ASN A 285 18.11 2.89 2.80
C ASN A 285 19.15 2.07 3.58
N THR A 286 18.66 1.23 4.49
CA THR A 286 19.43 0.18 5.16
C THR A 286 18.71 -1.14 4.96
N THR A 287 19.39 -2.11 4.38
CA THR A 287 18.82 -3.43 4.04
C THR A 287 19.28 -4.47 5.05
N TYR A 288 18.34 -5.28 5.54
CA TYR A 288 18.57 -6.44 6.38
C TYR A 288 18.20 -7.70 5.60
N THR A 289 19.20 -8.54 5.30
CA THR A 289 18.98 -9.81 4.63
C THR A 289 18.36 -10.81 5.61
N VAL A 290 17.28 -11.45 5.19
CA VAL A 290 16.58 -12.49 5.96
C VAL A 290 17.05 -13.86 5.44
N PRO A 291 17.66 -14.72 6.28
CA PRO A 291 18.13 -16.03 5.85
C PRO A 291 16.97 -16.94 5.43
N THR A 292 17.07 -17.57 4.26
CA THR A 292 16.09 -18.56 3.79
C THR A 292 16.21 -19.90 4.51
N ILE A 293 17.40 -20.24 4.96
CA ILE A 293 17.68 -21.52 5.63
C ILE A 293 17.90 -21.27 7.11
N ILE A 294 17.03 -21.83 7.96
CA ILE A 294 17.24 -21.90 9.41
C ILE A 294 17.83 -23.28 9.73
N LYS A 295 18.93 -23.29 10.47
CA LYS A 295 19.55 -24.51 10.99
C LYS A 295 18.50 -25.29 11.81
N ASN A 296 18.30 -26.56 11.46
CA ASN A 296 17.34 -27.48 12.08
C ASN A 296 15.85 -27.20 11.74
N SER A 297 15.52 -26.39 10.76
CA SER A 297 14.14 -26.29 10.27
C SER A 297 13.81 -27.49 9.40
N THR A 298 12.71 -28.16 9.69
CA THR A 298 12.12 -29.24 8.88
C THR A 298 11.15 -28.71 7.83
N TYR A 299 10.83 -27.42 7.87
CA TYR A 299 9.91 -26.79 6.93
C TYR A 299 10.63 -26.48 5.60
N PRO A 300 10.19 -27.02 4.48
CA PRO A 300 10.77 -26.74 3.18
C PRO A 300 10.44 -25.32 2.75
N CYS A 301 11.41 -24.43 2.84
CA CYS A 301 11.30 -23.06 2.42
C CYS A 301 12.09 -22.83 1.15
N LYS A 302 11.45 -22.37 0.05
CA LYS A 302 12.10 -22.02 -1.20
C LYS A 302 12.35 -20.52 -1.33
N ALA A 303 11.43 -19.70 -0.83
CA ALA A 303 11.53 -18.25 -0.87
C ALA A 303 10.80 -17.64 0.31
N GLU A 304 11.39 -16.65 0.96
CA GLU A 304 10.84 -16.05 2.19
C GLU A 304 9.55 -15.26 1.94
N THR A 305 9.39 -14.62 0.80
CA THR A 305 8.24 -13.78 0.45
C THR A 305 7.71 -13.00 1.67
N ILE A 306 8.47 -12.00 2.10
CA ILE A 306 8.12 -11.23 3.30
C ILE A 306 6.91 -10.36 3.02
N HIS A 307 5.81 -10.59 3.74
CA HIS A 307 4.52 -10.01 3.41
C HIS A 307 4.23 -8.70 4.17
N ALA A 308 4.42 -8.68 5.48
CA ALA A 308 4.12 -7.55 6.34
C ALA A 308 5.27 -7.19 7.26
N ILE A 309 5.27 -5.95 7.74
CA ILE A 309 6.23 -5.47 8.73
C ILE A 309 5.59 -4.46 9.67
N GLU A 310 5.85 -4.58 10.96
CA GLU A 310 5.44 -3.61 12.00
C GLU A 310 6.54 -3.41 13.03
N VAL A 311 6.68 -2.19 13.54
CA VAL A 311 7.58 -1.92 14.67
C VAL A 311 6.85 -2.23 15.98
N GLY A 312 7.49 -3.00 16.83
CA GLY A 312 6.95 -3.40 18.13
C GLY A 312 7.63 -2.72 19.31
N PRO A 313 7.12 -2.96 20.51
CA PRO A 313 7.80 -2.56 21.73
C PRO A 313 9.18 -3.23 21.84
N TYR A 314 10.04 -2.69 22.71
CA TYR A 314 11.40 -3.18 23.00
C TYR A 314 12.38 -3.11 21.81
N GLY A 315 12.10 -2.25 20.81
CA GLY A 315 13.06 -1.94 19.76
C GLY A 315 13.30 -3.07 18.77
N ASN A 316 12.24 -3.66 18.27
CA ASN A 316 12.27 -4.65 17.19
C ASN A 316 11.28 -4.28 16.09
N ALA A 317 11.66 -4.52 14.84
CA ALA A 317 10.73 -4.59 13.72
C ALA A 317 10.36 -6.06 13.49
N TRP A 318 9.08 -6.36 13.39
CA TRP A 318 8.51 -7.70 13.24
C TRP A 318 7.92 -7.87 11.86
N PHE A 319 8.12 -9.02 11.24
CA PHE A 319 7.64 -9.28 9.89
C PHE A 319 7.14 -10.71 9.73
N ALA A 320 6.23 -10.88 8.77
CA ALA A 320 5.67 -12.18 8.42
C ALA A 320 6.38 -12.73 7.17
N GLU A 321 6.96 -13.93 7.28
CA GLU A 321 7.62 -14.65 6.20
C GLU A 321 6.62 -15.64 5.60
N GLN A 322 5.81 -15.16 4.65
CA GLN A 322 4.69 -15.90 4.10
C GLN A 322 5.10 -17.24 3.50
N GLY A 323 6.14 -17.24 2.66
CA GLY A 323 6.58 -18.43 1.94
C GLY A 323 7.15 -19.54 2.82
N CYS A 324 7.55 -19.19 4.04
CA CYS A 324 8.24 -20.11 4.95
C CYS A 324 7.50 -20.38 6.26
N ASN A 325 6.30 -19.83 6.39
CA ASN A 325 5.47 -19.96 7.59
C ASN A 325 6.23 -19.61 8.88
N ARG A 326 6.85 -18.41 8.89
CA ARG A 326 7.68 -17.91 9.98
C ARG A 326 7.27 -16.51 10.39
N ILE A 327 7.65 -16.16 11.61
CA ILE A 327 7.70 -14.78 12.07
C ILE A 327 9.14 -14.41 12.27
N GLY A 328 9.56 -13.33 11.60
CA GLY A 328 10.91 -12.77 11.73
C GLY A 328 10.93 -11.48 12.53
N THR A 329 12.10 -11.10 13.02
CA THR A 329 12.35 -9.81 13.65
C THR A 329 13.74 -9.29 13.38
N VAL A 330 13.86 -7.96 13.23
CA VAL A 330 15.13 -7.23 13.25
C VAL A 330 15.22 -6.45 14.56
N ASN A 331 16.28 -6.65 15.32
CA ASN A 331 16.59 -5.81 16.45
C ASN A 331 17.10 -4.45 15.98
N LEU A 332 16.40 -3.37 16.33
CA LEU A 332 16.66 -2.02 15.81
C LEU A 332 18.03 -1.46 16.23
N LYS A 333 18.59 -1.94 17.35
CA LYS A 333 19.87 -1.48 17.87
C LYS A 333 21.06 -2.23 17.27
N THR A 334 20.92 -3.55 17.08
CA THR A 334 22.01 -4.42 16.64
C THR A 334 21.92 -4.83 15.17
N GLY A 335 20.77 -4.66 14.54
CA GLY A 335 20.49 -5.17 13.18
C GLY A 335 20.36 -6.70 13.12
N LYS A 336 20.40 -7.41 14.25
CA LYS A 336 20.31 -8.87 14.28
C LYS A 336 18.92 -9.32 13.84
N VAL A 337 18.90 -10.20 12.82
CA VAL A 337 17.69 -10.91 12.38
C VAL A 337 17.51 -12.16 13.25
N THR A 338 16.29 -12.40 13.72
CA THR A 338 15.88 -13.61 14.42
C THR A 338 14.59 -14.11 13.80
N GLN A 339 14.48 -15.43 13.62
CA GLN A 339 13.34 -16.06 12.96
C GLN A 339 12.76 -17.13 13.87
N TYR A 340 11.44 -17.26 13.87
CA TYR A 340 10.67 -18.22 14.66
C TYR A 340 9.86 -19.08 13.69
N GLN A 341 10.20 -20.38 13.62
CA GLN A 341 9.49 -21.33 12.79
C GLN A 341 8.25 -21.81 13.51
N GLU A 342 7.09 -21.67 12.89
CA GLU A 342 5.88 -22.33 13.38
C GLU A 342 6.02 -23.84 13.27
N PRO A 343 5.66 -24.58 14.33
CA PRO A 343 5.67 -26.03 14.27
C PRO A 343 4.71 -26.54 13.19
N TYR A 344 5.22 -27.42 12.36
CA TYR A 344 4.43 -28.06 11.31
C TYR A 344 3.79 -29.34 11.85
N ASP A 345 2.46 -29.44 11.74
CA ASP A 345 1.73 -30.69 11.97
C ASP A 345 1.41 -31.39 10.65
N ALA A 346 2.17 -32.46 10.35
CA ALA A 346 1.97 -33.27 9.15
C ALA A 346 0.62 -33.99 9.12
N LYS A 347 -0.08 -34.07 10.25
CA LYS A 347 -1.40 -34.72 10.38
C LYS A 347 -2.55 -33.73 10.19
N ALA A 348 -2.30 -32.44 10.36
CA ALA A 348 -3.28 -31.43 10.03
C ALA A 348 -3.49 -31.49 8.52
N GLN A 349 -4.68 -31.92 8.09
CA GLN A 349 -5.10 -31.96 6.68
C GLN A 349 -5.32 -30.52 6.15
N PHE A 350 -4.41 -29.62 6.49
CA PHE A 350 -4.54 -28.24 6.15
C PHE A 350 -3.95 -27.93 4.81
N ILE A 351 -4.57 -26.92 4.23
CA ILE A 351 -4.12 -26.24 3.03
C ILE A 351 -2.60 -26.13 3.10
N PRO A 352 -1.90 -26.78 2.18
CA PRO A 352 -0.45 -26.79 2.16
C PRO A 352 0.08 -25.37 2.10
N GLY A 353 0.89 -25.00 3.07
CA GLY A 353 1.45 -23.69 3.24
C GLY A 353 0.59 -22.82 4.16
N GLY A 354 0.74 -22.97 5.47
CA GLY A 354 0.30 -21.98 6.42
C GLY A 354 0.93 -20.64 6.08
N TYR A 355 0.15 -19.74 5.52
CA TYR A 355 0.65 -18.44 5.12
C TYR A 355 0.58 -17.49 6.30
N LYS A 356 1.71 -16.93 6.72
CA LYS A 356 1.72 -15.79 7.63
C LYS A 356 1.58 -14.50 6.80
N HIS A 357 0.45 -13.81 6.94
CA HIS A 357 0.20 -12.60 6.18
C HIS A 357 0.63 -11.34 6.93
N ASP A 358 0.30 -11.24 8.21
CA ASP A 358 0.66 -10.12 9.06
C ASP A 358 1.25 -10.60 10.40
N ALA A 359 2.05 -9.73 11.03
CA ALA A 359 2.63 -9.94 12.35
C ALA A 359 2.41 -8.67 13.17
N HIS A 360 1.55 -8.74 14.18
CA HIS A 360 1.18 -7.62 15.04
C HIS A 360 1.77 -7.78 16.45
N PRO A 361 2.85 -7.04 16.78
CA PRO A 361 3.46 -7.09 18.11
C PRO A 361 2.65 -6.28 19.13
N MET A 362 2.29 -6.90 20.25
CA MET A 362 1.46 -6.29 21.28
C MET A 362 1.95 -6.67 22.69
N LEU A 363 1.85 -5.74 23.65
CA LEU A 363 2.02 -6.03 25.07
C LEU A 363 0.71 -6.52 25.68
N VAL A 364 0.73 -7.73 26.22
CA VAL A 364 -0.39 -8.29 26.98
C VAL A 364 0.06 -8.47 28.43
N ASN A 365 -0.52 -7.70 29.35
CA ASN A 365 -0.11 -7.65 30.76
C ASN A 365 1.40 -7.40 30.94
N GLY A 366 1.97 -6.50 30.13
CA GLY A 366 3.39 -6.15 30.16
C GLY A 366 4.34 -7.14 29.50
N LYS A 367 3.85 -8.26 28.97
CA LYS A 367 4.63 -9.25 28.23
C LYS A 367 4.39 -9.09 26.72
N LEU A 368 5.49 -9.13 25.94
CA LEU A 368 5.42 -9.07 24.49
C LEU A 368 4.92 -10.38 23.92
N TYR A 369 3.94 -10.27 23.03
CA TYR A 369 3.48 -11.31 22.14
C TYR A 369 3.39 -10.77 20.71
N VAL A 370 3.46 -11.67 19.72
CA VAL A 370 3.24 -11.33 18.32
C VAL A 370 2.06 -12.16 17.81
N PHE A 371 1.00 -11.47 17.43
CA PHE A 371 -0.18 -12.10 16.85
C PHE A 371 -0.02 -12.14 15.33
N SER A 372 -0.26 -13.28 14.73
CA SER A 372 -0.17 -13.42 13.28
C SER A 372 -1.51 -13.80 12.67
N SER A 373 -1.81 -13.17 11.54
CA SER A 373 -2.82 -13.70 10.62
C SER A 373 -2.21 -14.79 9.75
N GLY A 374 -3.03 -15.69 9.26
CA GLY A 374 -2.58 -16.83 8.46
C GLY A 374 -3.57 -17.99 8.57
N ASP A 375 -3.10 -19.18 8.27
CA ASP A 375 -3.89 -20.41 8.28
C ASP A 375 -3.24 -21.49 9.15
N PRO A 376 -3.68 -21.63 10.39
CA PRO A 376 -4.57 -20.78 11.20
C PRO A 376 -3.87 -19.58 11.84
N PRO A 377 -4.63 -18.60 12.38
CA PRO A 377 -4.05 -17.50 13.15
C PRO A 377 -3.54 -17.95 14.51
N ASP A 378 -2.45 -17.35 14.95
CA ASP A 378 -1.79 -17.74 16.20
C ASP A 378 -1.17 -16.55 16.95
N ARG A 379 -0.55 -16.88 18.08
CA ARG A 379 0.22 -15.99 18.92
C ARG A 379 1.59 -16.60 19.21
N LEU A 380 2.65 -15.91 18.81
CA LEU A 380 4.03 -16.22 19.17
C LEU A 380 4.38 -15.58 20.54
N ASP A 381 4.99 -16.35 21.40
CA ASP A 381 5.75 -15.86 22.57
C ASP A 381 7.24 -15.79 22.20
N PRO A 382 7.81 -14.60 21.92
CA PRO A 382 9.20 -14.50 21.47
C PRO A 382 10.24 -14.92 22.52
N ALA A 383 9.90 -14.88 23.81
CA ALA A 383 10.80 -15.28 24.87
C ALA A 383 11.04 -16.79 24.90
N THR A 384 10.05 -17.58 24.45
CA THR A 384 10.10 -19.04 24.45
C THR A 384 10.12 -19.66 23.06
N GLY A 385 9.83 -18.85 22.03
CA GLY A 385 9.64 -19.33 20.64
C GLY A 385 8.34 -20.14 20.44
N LYS A 386 7.45 -20.16 21.43
CA LYS A 386 6.23 -20.98 21.38
C LYS A 386 5.10 -20.28 20.65
N PHE A 387 4.53 -20.97 19.66
CA PHE A 387 3.28 -20.59 19.01
C PHE A 387 2.07 -21.19 19.75
N THR A 388 0.99 -20.45 19.80
CA THR A 388 -0.27 -20.86 20.41
C THR A 388 -1.41 -20.46 19.49
N LEU A 389 -2.15 -21.45 18.97
CA LEU A 389 -3.31 -21.21 18.12
C LEU A 389 -4.38 -20.41 18.86
N ILE A 390 -5.12 -19.60 18.13
CA ILE A 390 -6.28 -18.90 18.66
C ILE A 390 -7.47 -19.86 18.63
N PRO A 391 -8.01 -20.29 19.79
CA PRO A 391 -9.10 -21.24 19.85
C PRO A 391 -10.36 -20.74 19.12
N GLY A 392 -11.01 -21.63 18.36
CA GLY A 392 -12.19 -21.29 17.56
C GLY A 392 -11.90 -20.77 16.17
N MET A 393 -10.61 -20.59 15.82
CA MET A 393 -10.19 -20.09 14.50
C MET A 393 -9.30 -21.09 13.73
N GLY A 394 -9.41 -22.38 14.05
CA GLY A 394 -8.49 -23.42 13.54
C GLY A 394 -8.59 -23.74 12.05
N ASN A 395 -9.69 -23.40 11.38
CA ASN A 395 -9.95 -23.73 9.98
C ASN A 395 -10.16 -22.49 9.11
N ILE A 396 -9.61 -21.36 9.54
CA ILE A 396 -9.87 -20.06 8.92
C ILE A 396 -8.57 -19.51 8.36
N ASN A 397 -8.60 -19.05 7.12
CA ASN A 397 -7.49 -18.34 6.51
C ASN A 397 -7.66 -16.84 6.78
N THR A 398 -7.06 -16.38 7.85
CA THR A 398 -7.09 -14.96 8.18
C THR A 398 -6.05 -14.19 7.35
N TYR A 399 -6.43 -13.00 6.91
CA TYR A 399 -5.57 -12.18 6.05
C TYR A 399 -4.94 -10.99 6.77
N ASP A 400 -5.71 -10.25 7.55
CA ASP A 400 -5.23 -9.08 8.31
C ASP A 400 -5.43 -9.32 9.80
N VAL A 401 -4.50 -8.86 10.61
CA VAL A 401 -4.65 -8.70 12.05
C VAL A 401 -4.42 -7.25 12.41
N TYR A 402 -5.34 -6.66 13.18
CA TYR A 402 -5.28 -5.26 13.54
C TYR A 402 -5.64 -5.06 15.01
N GLY A 403 -4.75 -4.39 15.76
CA GLY A 403 -4.99 -4.01 17.14
C GLY A 403 -5.98 -2.83 17.21
N ASP A 404 -7.09 -2.99 17.93
CA ASP A 404 -8.03 -1.91 18.16
C ASP A 404 -7.47 -0.92 19.19
N PRO A 405 -7.09 0.31 18.79
CA PRO A 405 -6.52 1.28 19.71
C PRO A 405 -7.55 1.84 20.72
N VAL A 406 -8.83 1.53 20.55
CA VAL A 406 -9.92 2.03 21.40
C VAL A 406 -10.18 1.08 22.57
N ASN A 407 -10.20 -0.22 22.31
CA ASN A 407 -10.57 -1.23 23.31
C ASN A 407 -9.48 -2.27 23.61
N GLY A 408 -8.36 -2.25 22.87
CA GLY A 408 -7.23 -3.15 23.03
C GLY A 408 -7.50 -4.60 22.59
N LYS A 409 -8.56 -4.83 21.82
CA LYS A 409 -8.87 -6.12 21.20
C LYS A 409 -8.14 -6.26 19.87
N LEU A 410 -8.15 -7.46 19.32
CA LEU A 410 -7.61 -7.77 18.01
C LEU A 410 -8.76 -8.07 17.05
N TRP A 411 -8.62 -7.59 15.83
CA TRP A 411 -9.52 -7.91 14.74
C TRP A 411 -8.79 -8.73 13.67
N PHE A 412 -9.48 -9.77 13.17
CA PHE A 412 -9.00 -10.60 12.08
C PHE A 412 -10.03 -10.62 10.95
N THR A 413 -9.53 -10.55 9.71
CA THR A 413 -10.34 -10.74 8.49
C THR A 413 -10.13 -12.15 7.93
N ASP A 414 -11.09 -12.63 7.14
CA ASP A 414 -11.00 -13.92 6.44
C ASP A 414 -11.02 -13.74 4.93
N LEU A 415 -10.19 -14.52 4.22
CA LEU A 415 -10.07 -14.49 2.75
C LEU A 415 -11.07 -15.36 2.02
N TYR A 416 -11.77 -16.24 2.72
CA TYR A 416 -12.68 -17.19 2.10
C TYR A 416 -14.14 -16.74 2.14
N ASN A 417 -14.98 -17.53 1.47
CA ASN A 417 -16.41 -17.25 1.33
C ASN A 417 -17.08 -17.06 2.68
N ASP A 418 -18.03 -16.11 2.72
CA ASP A 418 -18.76 -15.64 3.90
C ASP A 418 -17.90 -14.94 4.95
N ALA A 419 -16.68 -14.67 4.63
CA ALA A 419 -15.63 -13.86 5.27
C ALA A 419 -16.01 -13.28 6.64
N PRO A 420 -16.08 -14.08 7.72
CA PRO A 420 -16.39 -13.54 9.03
C PRO A 420 -15.29 -12.59 9.51
N LEU A 421 -15.72 -11.65 10.35
CA LEU A 421 -14.83 -10.79 11.13
C LEU A 421 -14.77 -11.35 12.55
N TYR A 422 -13.57 -11.47 13.06
CA TYR A 422 -13.35 -11.95 14.42
C TYR A 422 -12.78 -10.84 15.29
N GLU A 423 -13.42 -10.59 16.44
CA GLU A 423 -12.83 -9.82 17.53
C GLU A 423 -12.29 -10.78 18.59
N VAL A 424 -11.01 -10.68 18.91
CA VAL A 424 -10.32 -11.59 19.83
C VAL A 424 -9.80 -10.82 21.03
N ASP A 425 -10.01 -11.37 22.23
CA ASP A 425 -9.38 -10.86 23.45
C ASP A 425 -7.92 -11.34 23.52
N PRO A 426 -6.92 -10.45 23.44
CA PRO A 426 -5.51 -10.86 23.42
C PRO A 426 -5.02 -11.48 24.73
N LYS A 427 -5.73 -11.26 25.86
CA LYS A 427 -5.36 -11.81 27.17
C LYS A 427 -5.80 -13.25 27.32
N THR A 428 -7.02 -13.55 26.88
CA THR A 428 -7.65 -14.87 27.05
C THR A 428 -7.58 -15.74 25.80
N LEU A 429 -7.22 -15.16 24.65
CA LEU A 429 -7.28 -15.75 23.29
C LEU A 429 -8.68 -16.22 22.89
N LYS A 430 -9.73 -15.69 23.52
CA LYS A 430 -11.10 -16.04 23.17
C LYS A 430 -11.61 -15.14 22.06
N VAL A 431 -12.29 -15.73 21.10
CA VAL A 431 -13.15 -15.00 20.16
C VAL A 431 -14.31 -14.43 20.97
N VAL A 432 -14.43 -13.11 21.02
CA VAL A 432 -15.48 -12.39 21.76
C VAL A 432 -16.60 -11.90 20.85
N LEU A 433 -16.32 -11.80 19.56
CA LEU A 433 -17.30 -11.53 18.52
C LEU A 433 -16.88 -12.26 17.24
N GLU A 434 -17.80 -12.99 16.67
CA GLU A 434 -17.77 -13.48 15.31
C GLU A 434 -18.92 -12.81 14.56
N TYR A 435 -18.62 -12.15 13.45
CA TYR A 435 -19.61 -11.41 12.68
C TYR A 435 -19.54 -11.81 11.21
N HIS A 436 -20.65 -12.29 10.67
CA HIS A 436 -20.81 -12.64 9.26
C HIS A 436 -21.52 -11.50 8.53
N PRO A 437 -20.79 -10.69 7.76
CA PRO A 437 -21.41 -9.59 7.03
C PRO A 437 -22.32 -10.13 5.93
N LYS A 438 -23.55 -9.63 5.90
CA LYS A 438 -24.47 -9.85 4.76
C LYS A 438 -24.18 -8.79 3.73
N VAL A 439 -23.38 -9.08 2.74
CA VAL A 439 -22.98 -8.15 1.69
C VAL A 439 -23.68 -8.54 0.39
N ASP A 440 -24.14 -7.56 -0.37
CA ASP A 440 -24.79 -7.75 -1.66
C ASP A 440 -23.84 -7.31 -2.80
N PRO A 441 -23.63 -8.16 -3.82
CA PRO A 441 -24.06 -9.57 -3.94
C PRO A 441 -23.29 -10.52 -3.01
N GLN A 442 -23.89 -11.66 -2.69
CA GLN A 442 -23.31 -12.64 -1.77
C GLN A 442 -21.94 -13.16 -2.22
N ALA A 443 -21.17 -13.70 -1.29
CA ALA A 443 -19.81 -14.20 -1.39
C ALA A 443 -18.74 -13.11 -1.31
N PHE A 444 -18.45 -12.69 -0.07
CA PHE A 444 -17.46 -11.65 0.21
C PHE A 444 -16.21 -12.23 0.88
N ARG A 445 -15.12 -11.53 0.60
CA ARG A 445 -13.85 -11.67 1.29
C ARG A 445 -13.57 -10.35 1.98
N SER A 446 -13.20 -10.39 3.25
CA SER A 446 -12.67 -9.23 3.94
C SER A 446 -11.15 -9.24 3.84
N HIS A 447 -10.56 -8.14 3.38
CA HIS A 447 -9.11 -8.07 3.22
C HIS A 447 -8.47 -7.24 4.32
N ARG A 448 -8.60 -5.92 4.23
CA ARG A 448 -7.90 -4.98 5.11
C ARG A 448 -8.85 -4.28 6.06
N ILE A 449 -8.34 -4.01 7.24
CA ILE A 449 -9.08 -3.34 8.33
C ILE A 449 -8.45 -2.00 8.64
N ALA A 450 -9.31 -1.03 8.98
CA ALA A 450 -8.94 0.19 9.68
C ALA A 450 -10.00 0.49 10.74
N ILE A 451 -9.60 0.97 11.91
CA ILE A 451 -10.52 1.22 13.02
C ILE A 451 -10.53 2.70 13.36
N SER A 452 -11.72 3.29 13.39
CA SER A 452 -11.91 4.69 13.73
C SER A 452 -11.75 4.92 15.24
N LYS A 453 -11.47 6.14 15.65
CA LYS A 453 -11.42 6.55 17.08
C LYS A 453 -12.72 6.26 17.85
N LYS A 454 -13.83 6.06 17.15
CA LYS A 454 -15.13 5.67 17.72
C LYS A 454 -15.33 4.17 17.81
N GLY A 455 -14.35 3.36 17.41
CA GLY A 455 -14.41 1.91 17.37
C GLY A 455 -15.25 1.36 16.22
N ILE A 456 -15.49 2.14 15.16
CA ILE A 456 -16.11 1.64 13.93
C ILE A 456 -15.02 0.92 13.12
N VAL A 457 -15.28 -0.32 12.78
CA VAL A 457 -14.42 -1.16 11.96
C VAL A 457 -14.75 -0.89 10.49
N TRP A 458 -13.75 -0.45 9.73
CA TRP A 458 -13.81 -0.24 8.30
C TRP A 458 -13.03 -1.33 7.60
N LEU A 459 -13.56 -1.84 6.50
CA LEU A 459 -12.92 -2.95 5.78
C LEU A 459 -13.19 -2.87 4.28
N THR A 460 -12.26 -3.41 3.51
CA THR A 460 -12.48 -3.68 2.09
C THR A 460 -13.22 -5.02 1.95
N CYS A 461 -14.39 -4.98 1.33
CA CYS A 461 -15.26 -6.10 1.07
C CYS A 461 -15.24 -6.44 -0.41
N ARG A 462 -14.76 -7.61 -0.76
CA ARG A 462 -14.52 -7.99 -2.14
C ARG A 462 -15.28 -9.27 -2.49
N GLY A 463 -15.91 -9.28 -3.65
CA GLY A 463 -16.49 -10.49 -4.22
C GLY A 463 -15.45 -11.57 -4.58
N PRO A 464 -15.87 -12.74 -5.04
CA PRO A 464 -14.97 -13.81 -5.49
C PRO A 464 -13.96 -13.32 -6.51
N PHE A 465 -12.81 -14.00 -6.65
CA PHE A 465 -11.85 -13.68 -7.69
C PHE A 465 -12.51 -13.74 -9.07
N GLY A 466 -12.47 -12.60 -9.78
CA GLY A 466 -13.12 -12.44 -11.09
C GLY A 466 -14.52 -11.84 -11.04
N ALA A 467 -15.10 -11.61 -9.85
CA ALA A 467 -16.30 -10.80 -9.70
C ALA A 467 -15.90 -9.33 -9.50
N ASP A 468 -16.49 -8.45 -10.29
CA ASP A 468 -16.18 -7.00 -10.30
C ASP A 468 -16.90 -6.23 -9.18
N THR A 469 -17.37 -6.96 -8.17
CA THR A 469 -18.09 -6.38 -7.06
C THR A 469 -17.15 -6.06 -5.91
N ILE A 470 -16.95 -4.79 -5.68
CA ILE A 470 -16.18 -4.25 -4.55
C ILE A 470 -17.09 -3.37 -3.70
N ARG A 471 -16.88 -3.40 -2.40
CA ARG A 471 -17.56 -2.54 -1.44
C ARG A 471 -16.57 -2.07 -0.38
N ILE A 472 -16.75 -0.86 0.08
CA ILE A 472 -16.18 -0.41 1.34
C ILE A 472 -17.24 -0.63 2.40
N CYS A 473 -16.88 -1.34 3.45
CA CYS A 473 -17.83 -1.72 4.49
C CYS A 473 -17.47 -1.11 5.83
N SER A 474 -18.49 -0.86 6.66
CA SER A 474 -18.27 -0.48 8.04
C SER A 474 -19.16 -1.29 8.98
N LEU A 475 -18.58 -1.69 10.11
CA LEU A 475 -19.28 -2.38 11.20
C LEU A 475 -19.14 -1.57 12.49
N ASN A 476 -20.26 -1.28 13.12
CA ASN A 476 -20.27 -0.84 14.52
C ASN A 476 -20.40 -2.09 15.41
N PRO A 477 -19.35 -2.53 16.11
CA PRO A 477 -19.39 -3.78 16.87
C PRO A 477 -20.34 -3.73 18.07
N LYS A 478 -20.67 -2.53 18.59
CA LYS A 478 -21.59 -2.35 19.72
C LYS A 478 -23.05 -2.52 19.31
N THR A 479 -23.44 -1.91 18.19
CA THR A 479 -24.84 -1.93 17.71
C THR A 479 -25.07 -3.01 16.65
N LYS A 480 -24.00 -3.58 16.11
CA LYS A 480 -23.99 -4.50 14.97
C LYS A 480 -24.53 -3.86 13.67
N ALA A 481 -24.63 -2.54 13.62
CA ALA A 481 -24.98 -1.82 12.40
C ALA A 481 -23.87 -1.98 11.36
N PHE A 482 -24.25 -2.46 10.17
CA PHE A 482 -23.37 -2.71 9.04
C PHE A 482 -23.81 -1.88 7.85
N HIS A 483 -22.86 -1.18 7.23
CA HIS A 483 -23.12 -0.34 6.05
C HIS A 483 -22.14 -0.69 4.93
N GLN A 484 -22.62 -0.54 3.70
CA GLN A 484 -21.86 -0.80 2.48
C GLN A 484 -21.86 0.45 1.60
N TYR A 485 -20.72 0.73 1.01
CA TYR A 485 -20.51 1.87 0.11
C TYR A 485 -19.91 1.34 -1.19
N THR A 486 -20.50 1.73 -2.33
CA THR A 486 -20.00 1.36 -3.65
C THR A 486 -18.94 2.37 -4.10
N PRO A 487 -17.68 1.97 -4.33
CA PRO A 487 -16.64 2.84 -4.87
C PRO A 487 -17.02 3.46 -6.22
N LEU A 488 -16.38 4.59 -6.54
CA LEU A 488 -16.58 5.26 -7.82
C LEU A 488 -15.92 4.46 -8.96
N GLY A 489 -16.67 4.27 -10.04
CA GLY A 489 -16.26 3.51 -11.21
C GLY A 489 -16.32 2.00 -11.01
N PRO A 490 -16.85 1.27 -12.00
CA PRO A 490 -16.92 -0.19 -11.96
C PRO A 490 -15.53 -0.81 -12.17
N ASP A 491 -15.38 -2.06 -11.76
CA ASP A 491 -14.24 -2.94 -12.10
C ASP A 491 -12.86 -2.47 -11.58
N LYS A 492 -12.84 -1.48 -10.71
CA LYS A 492 -11.64 -0.98 -10.06
C LYS A 492 -11.43 -1.74 -8.76
N ARG A 493 -10.42 -2.57 -8.71
CA ARG A 493 -10.19 -3.46 -7.57
C ARG A 493 -9.66 -2.69 -6.37
N ASP A 494 -10.39 -2.70 -5.24
CA ASP A 494 -9.94 -2.16 -3.95
C ASP A 494 -8.93 -3.10 -3.26
N TYR A 495 -8.14 -2.56 -2.33
CA TYR A 495 -7.29 -3.40 -1.49
C TYR A 495 -6.96 -2.77 -0.13
N ALA A 496 -6.09 -1.77 -0.11
CA ALA A 496 -5.69 -1.08 1.12
C ALA A 496 -6.79 -0.15 1.62
N ILE A 497 -6.88 0.01 2.94
CA ILE A 497 -7.81 0.93 3.59
C ILE A 497 -7.14 1.58 4.80
N ALA A 498 -7.40 2.86 5.04
CA ALA A 498 -7.00 3.59 6.24
C ALA A 498 -7.93 4.78 6.49
N LEU A 499 -7.84 5.38 7.69
CA LEU A 499 -8.55 6.61 8.02
C LEU A 499 -7.55 7.76 8.17
N ASP A 500 -7.82 8.90 7.57
CA ASP A 500 -7.02 10.11 7.81
C ASP A 500 -7.27 10.73 9.19
N GLY A 501 -6.51 11.76 9.54
CA GLY A 501 -6.65 12.47 10.81
C GLY A 501 -8.02 13.11 11.05
N SER A 502 -8.82 13.32 9.99
CA SER A 502 -10.19 13.86 10.02
C SER A 502 -11.25 12.77 10.09
N GLY A 503 -10.86 11.51 9.92
CA GLY A 503 -11.74 10.34 9.95
C GLY A 503 -12.39 10.00 8.61
N ASN A 504 -11.90 10.56 7.49
CA ASN A 504 -12.27 10.09 6.17
C ASN A 504 -11.61 8.75 5.89
N VAL A 505 -12.28 7.92 5.12
CA VAL A 505 -11.81 6.59 4.75
C VAL A 505 -11.13 6.67 3.39
N TRP A 506 -9.86 6.28 3.35
CA TRP A 506 -9.07 6.19 2.13
C TRP A 506 -8.89 4.74 1.74
N TYR A 507 -9.02 4.44 0.47
CA TYR A 507 -8.80 3.10 -0.05
C TYR A 507 -8.14 3.15 -1.43
N SER A 508 -7.32 2.13 -1.72
CA SER A 508 -6.62 2.02 -3.01
C SER A 508 -7.50 1.35 -4.04
N MET A 509 -7.40 1.80 -5.29
CA MET A 509 -8.03 1.19 -6.46
C MET A 509 -6.93 0.65 -7.37
N THR A 510 -6.43 -0.54 -7.04
CA THR A 510 -5.19 -1.10 -7.60
C THR A 510 -5.16 -1.27 -9.12
N PHE A 511 -6.31 -1.40 -9.77
CA PHE A 511 -6.35 -1.53 -11.23
C PHE A 511 -6.48 -0.21 -11.97
N ALA A 512 -6.85 0.86 -11.26
CA ALA A 512 -7.14 2.14 -11.86
C ALA A 512 -6.04 3.20 -11.67
N ASP A 513 -4.96 2.86 -10.96
CA ASP A 513 -3.90 3.79 -10.58
C ASP A 513 -4.46 5.05 -9.90
N GLU A 514 -5.33 4.81 -8.91
CA GLU A 514 -5.99 5.87 -8.16
C GLU A 514 -6.20 5.47 -6.69
N VAL A 515 -6.43 6.47 -5.87
CA VAL A 515 -6.95 6.30 -4.51
C VAL A 515 -8.29 7.01 -4.40
N GLN A 516 -9.19 6.48 -3.57
CA GLN A 516 -10.47 7.10 -3.33
C GLN A 516 -10.64 7.42 -1.85
N ARG A 517 -11.42 8.47 -1.59
CA ARG A 517 -11.76 8.96 -0.26
C ARG A 517 -13.26 8.97 -0.07
N LEU A 518 -13.74 8.36 0.99
CA LEU A 518 -15.12 8.42 1.46
C LEU A 518 -15.18 9.32 2.71
N ASP A 519 -16.06 10.31 2.71
CA ASP A 519 -16.48 11.00 3.92
C ASP A 519 -17.63 10.21 4.59
N PRO A 520 -17.41 9.58 5.75
CA PRO A 520 -18.45 8.76 6.38
C PRO A 520 -19.65 9.55 6.89
N LYS A 521 -19.54 10.88 7.01
CA LYS A 521 -20.62 11.73 7.51
C LYS A 521 -21.63 12.08 6.42
N THR A 522 -21.12 12.28 5.20
CA THR A 522 -21.95 12.71 4.06
C THR A 522 -22.18 11.60 3.04
N GLY A 523 -21.36 10.53 3.08
CA GLY A 523 -21.33 9.49 2.05
C GLY A 523 -20.65 9.94 0.76
N GLN A 524 -20.13 11.18 0.70
CA GLN A 524 -19.45 11.69 -0.49
C GLN A 524 -18.15 10.94 -0.74
N MET A 525 -17.94 10.54 -2.00
CA MET A 525 -16.72 9.92 -2.48
C MET A 525 -16.01 10.83 -3.47
N LEU A 526 -14.69 10.83 -3.40
CA LEU A 526 -13.80 11.52 -4.34
C LEU A 526 -12.70 10.57 -4.78
N GLN A 527 -12.28 10.70 -6.04
CA GLN A 527 -11.18 9.92 -6.61
C GLN A 527 -10.00 10.84 -6.94
N TYR A 528 -8.78 10.33 -6.73
CA TYR A 528 -7.52 11.05 -6.90
C TYR A 528 -6.59 10.21 -7.75
N PRO A 529 -5.94 10.78 -8.78
CA PRO A 529 -4.96 10.06 -9.58
C PRO A 529 -3.72 9.75 -8.73
N PHE A 530 -3.06 8.66 -9.07
CA PHE A 530 -1.77 8.33 -8.46
C PHE A 530 -0.61 8.75 -9.39
N PRO A 531 0.56 9.20 -8.83
CA PRO A 531 1.64 9.69 -9.66
C PRO A 531 2.19 8.61 -10.60
N ASP A 532 2.25 7.34 -10.23
CA ASP A 532 2.79 6.28 -11.05
C ASP A 532 1.73 5.37 -11.67
N ALA A 533 2.01 4.87 -12.87
CA ALA A 533 1.20 3.83 -13.48
C ALA A 533 1.58 2.45 -12.96
N GLY A 534 0.61 1.55 -12.87
CA GLY A 534 0.83 0.17 -12.45
C GLY A 534 0.93 -0.03 -10.95
N ILE A 535 0.34 0.86 -10.20
CA ILE A 535 0.35 0.79 -8.74
C ILE A 535 -0.39 -0.42 -8.20
N THR A 536 0.23 -1.07 -7.24
CA THR A 536 -0.41 -2.14 -6.46
C THR A 536 -0.13 -1.95 -4.99
N ILE A 537 -1.06 -1.32 -4.29
CA ILE A 537 -0.94 -1.00 -2.87
C ILE A 537 -1.69 -2.04 -2.04
N ARG A 538 -1.00 -2.67 -1.09
CA ARG A 538 -1.52 -3.78 -0.28
C ARG A 538 -1.96 -3.38 1.13
N LYS A 539 -1.38 -2.35 1.70
CA LYS A 539 -1.75 -1.84 3.03
C LYS A 539 -1.51 -0.34 3.06
N PHE A 540 -2.41 0.36 3.72
CA PHE A 540 -2.22 1.74 4.15
C PHE A 540 -1.95 1.79 5.64
N TRP A 541 -1.15 2.77 6.03
CA TRP A 541 -1.00 3.17 7.43
C TRP A 541 -1.20 4.66 7.58
N THR A 542 -1.80 5.07 8.70
CA THR A 542 -1.93 6.49 9.05
C THR A 542 -0.89 6.86 10.07
N ASP A 543 -0.09 7.87 9.79
CA ASP A 543 0.91 8.35 10.74
C ASP A 543 0.31 9.32 11.78
N ALA A 544 1.14 9.72 12.77
CA ALA A 544 0.75 10.64 13.83
C ALA A 544 0.29 12.02 13.32
N LYS A 545 0.64 12.40 12.08
CA LYS A 545 0.23 13.65 11.44
C LYS A 545 -1.04 13.50 10.59
N GLY A 546 -1.58 12.28 10.49
CA GLY A 546 -2.77 11.97 9.69
C GLY A 546 -2.52 11.80 8.20
N ARG A 547 -1.25 11.62 7.78
CA ARG A 547 -0.87 11.31 6.40
C ARG A 547 -1.06 9.82 6.14
N ILE A 548 -1.41 9.47 4.92
CA ILE A 548 -1.63 8.07 4.51
C ILE A 548 -0.35 7.56 3.83
N TRP A 549 0.27 6.56 4.46
CA TRP A 549 1.48 5.91 3.95
C TRP A 549 1.13 4.67 3.12
N TRP A 550 1.93 4.39 2.10
CA TRP A 550 1.76 3.30 1.15
C TRP A 550 3.10 2.71 0.69
N ALA A 551 3.05 1.48 0.16
CA ALA A 551 4.11 0.87 -0.62
C ALA A 551 3.51 0.29 -1.90
N SER A 552 4.23 0.39 -3.02
CA SER A 552 3.82 -0.20 -4.29
C SER A 552 4.72 -1.37 -4.65
N ASN A 553 4.15 -2.55 -4.73
CA ASN A 553 4.88 -3.75 -5.12
C ASN A 553 5.17 -3.83 -6.63
N SER A 554 4.72 -2.88 -7.41
CA SER A 554 5.01 -2.82 -8.86
C SER A 554 6.14 -1.87 -9.20
N ASN A 555 6.37 -0.81 -8.43
CA ASN A 555 7.24 0.31 -8.79
C ASN A 555 8.46 0.49 -7.88
N ALA A 556 8.65 -0.36 -6.88
CA ALA A 556 9.73 -0.26 -5.90
C ALA A 556 9.75 1.07 -5.11
N ASP A 557 8.56 1.60 -4.79
CA ASP A 557 8.37 2.86 -4.11
C ASP A 557 7.64 2.70 -2.78
N VAL A 558 7.99 3.55 -1.84
CA VAL A 558 7.29 3.77 -0.58
C VAL A 558 7.01 5.25 -0.45
N GLY A 559 5.86 5.62 0.07
CA GLY A 559 5.52 7.03 0.19
C GLY A 559 4.36 7.33 1.11
N TYR A 560 3.97 8.58 1.13
CA TYR A 560 2.73 9.03 1.77
C TYR A 560 2.07 10.12 0.93
N PHE A 561 0.78 10.31 1.18
CA PHE A 561 0.03 11.42 0.62
C PHE A 561 -0.81 12.14 1.67
N TYR A 562 -1.18 13.38 1.35
CA TYR A 562 -2.06 14.22 2.12
C TYR A 562 -2.74 15.26 1.22
N LEU A 563 -3.78 15.94 1.72
CA LEU A 563 -4.43 17.03 0.98
C LEU A 563 -3.82 18.37 1.38
N ALA A 564 -3.36 19.16 0.39
CA ALA A 564 -2.93 20.52 0.59
C ALA A 564 -4.11 21.40 1.07
N GLY A 565 -3.85 22.42 1.92
CA GLY A 565 -4.87 23.29 2.48
C GLY A 565 -5.74 22.67 3.58
N GLY A 566 -5.66 21.37 3.81
CA GLY A 566 -6.23 20.72 4.99
C GLY A 566 -5.35 21.02 6.21
N LYS A 567 -5.92 21.51 7.32
CA LYS A 567 -5.19 21.51 8.59
C LYS A 567 -4.84 20.06 8.88
N MET A 568 -3.56 19.68 8.74
CA MET A 568 -3.06 18.39 9.20
C MET A 568 -3.31 18.34 10.71
N ARG A 569 -4.41 17.73 11.12
CA ARG A 569 -4.70 17.51 12.53
C ARG A 569 -3.93 16.28 12.94
N ALA A 570 -2.97 16.45 13.84
CA ALA A 570 -2.31 15.33 14.49
C ALA A 570 -3.37 14.32 14.96
N ALA A 571 -3.13 13.07 14.72
CA ALA A 571 -3.90 11.99 15.34
C ALA A 571 -3.58 12.06 16.84
N LYS A 572 -4.50 12.64 17.64
CA LYS A 572 -4.37 12.72 19.12
C LYS A 572 -4.51 11.34 19.73
#